data_65bb52eb93bfed5b7527640d04d56c83
#
_entry.id   65bb52eb93bfed5b7527640d04d56c83
#
_cell.length_a   1.000
_cell.length_b   1.000
_cell.length_c   1.000
_cell.angle_alpha   90.00
_cell.angle_beta   90.00
_cell.angle_gamma   90.00
#
_symmetry.space_group_name_H-M   'P 1'
#
loop_
_entity.id
_entity.type
_entity.pdbx_description
1 polymer ?
#
loop_
_entity_poly.entity_id
_entity_poly.type
_entity_poly.pdbx_seq_one_letter_code
_entity_poly.pdbx_strand_id
1 'polypeptide(L)'
;MGILSALAYKCKPQAFIIGIALCAVYFLCGECRMVEKVKKLACYVLIFLIVLKACDLQTNMLHLEIDQEKSFGVAHYLMLGMNPDTRGIWSADDYNLSTSYTNAKERNAANIEKIRQRLSDYGVKGYLELLRDKTLITYGDGTFAWGAEGSFWNQIFTEPNTKI
;
A
#
# COMPACT_ATOMS: atom_id res chain seq x y z
N MET A 1 18.47 -10.72 -6.08
CA MET A 1 17.03 -10.45 -5.85
C MET A 1 16.80 -9.70 -4.54
N GLY A 2 17.21 -10.19 -3.34
CA GLY A 2 16.93 -9.53 -2.06
C GLY A 2 17.40 -8.07 -1.97
N ILE A 3 18.56 -7.74 -2.50
CA ILE A 3 19.08 -6.35 -2.54
C ILE A 3 18.18 -5.45 -3.36
N LEU A 4 17.86 -5.85 -4.59
CA LEU A 4 17.01 -5.03 -5.48
C LEU A 4 15.60 -4.85 -4.91
N SER A 5 15.03 -5.88 -4.29
CA SER A 5 13.72 -5.79 -3.63
C SER A 5 13.75 -4.82 -2.44
N ALA A 6 14.82 -4.81 -1.65
CA ALA A 6 14.97 -3.90 -0.54
C ALA A 6 15.13 -2.44 -1.00
N LEU A 7 15.92 -2.19 -2.03
CA LEU A 7 16.07 -0.85 -2.62
C LEU A 7 14.76 -0.37 -3.24
N ALA A 8 14.08 -1.23 -3.99
CA ALA A 8 12.78 -0.93 -4.58
C ALA A 8 11.73 -0.60 -3.50
N TYR A 9 11.72 -1.36 -2.39
CA TYR A 9 10.86 -1.08 -1.24
C TYR A 9 11.14 0.30 -0.62
N LYS A 10 12.41 0.71 -0.52
CA LYS A 10 12.76 2.04 0.00
C LYS A 10 12.31 3.17 -0.93
N CYS A 11 12.32 2.94 -2.24
CA CYS A 11 11.80 3.91 -3.21
C CYS A 11 10.26 3.97 -3.18
N LYS A 12 9.62 2.81 -3.19
CA LYS A 12 8.16 2.69 -3.19
C LYS A 12 7.74 1.38 -2.49
N PRO A 13 7.13 1.45 -1.29
CA PRO A 13 6.78 0.25 -0.52
C PRO A 13 5.94 -0.78 -1.27
N GLN A 14 5.09 -0.35 -2.22
CA GLN A 14 4.30 -1.26 -3.05
C GLN A 14 5.15 -2.20 -3.92
N ALA A 15 6.38 -1.85 -4.24
CA ALA A 15 7.30 -2.73 -4.98
C ALA A 15 7.58 -4.05 -4.24
N PHE A 16 7.36 -4.10 -2.93
CA PHE A 16 7.49 -5.33 -2.13
C PHE A 16 6.51 -6.43 -2.57
N ILE A 17 5.33 -6.06 -3.10
CA ILE A 17 4.35 -7.01 -3.64
C ILE A 17 4.96 -7.87 -4.74
N ILE A 18 5.79 -7.29 -5.60
CA ILE A 18 6.52 -8.03 -6.66
C ILE A 18 7.47 -9.05 -6.03
N GLY A 19 8.18 -8.67 -4.95
CA GLY A 19 9.05 -9.57 -4.22
C GLY A 19 8.30 -10.77 -3.62
N ILE A 20 7.13 -10.52 -3.01
CA ILE A 20 6.26 -11.58 -2.48
C ILE A 20 5.78 -12.51 -3.61
N ALA A 21 5.32 -11.94 -4.73
CA ALA A 21 4.85 -12.71 -5.88
C ALA A 21 5.96 -13.62 -6.45
N LEU A 22 7.17 -13.10 -6.62
CA LEU A 22 8.31 -13.89 -7.08
C LEU A 22 8.67 -15.02 -6.10
N CYS A 23 8.63 -14.76 -4.79
CA CYS A 23 8.84 -15.77 -3.78
C CYS A 23 7.75 -16.87 -3.83
N ALA A 24 6.48 -16.48 -4.00
CA ALA A 24 5.37 -17.42 -4.11
C ALA A 24 5.50 -18.30 -5.37
N VAL A 25 5.77 -17.70 -6.53
CA VAL A 25 6.00 -18.44 -7.78
C VAL A 25 7.19 -19.40 -7.64
N TYR A 26 8.31 -18.95 -7.07
CA TYR A 26 9.46 -19.81 -6.84
C TYR A 26 9.12 -20.97 -5.91
N PHE A 27 8.34 -20.72 -4.86
CA PHE A 27 7.95 -21.77 -3.90
C PHE A 27 7.02 -22.81 -4.53
N LEU A 28 6.05 -22.37 -5.34
CA LEU A 28 5.06 -23.23 -5.98
C LEU A 28 5.62 -23.97 -7.20
N CYS A 29 6.34 -23.27 -8.08
CA CYS A 29 6.74 -23.80 -9.39
C CYS A 29 8.21 -24.29 -9.42
N GLY A 30 9.02 -23.99 -8.40
CA GLY A 30 10.43 -24.43 -8.39
C GLY A 30 10.56 -25.95 -8.25
N GLU A 31 11.45 -26.56 -9.02
CA GLU A 31 11.70 -28.02 -9.02
C GLU A 31 12.66 -28.49 -7.90
N CYS A 32 13.15 -27.56 -7.06
CA CYS A 32 14.09 -27.86 -5.98
C CYS A 32 13.39 -28.58 -4.80
N ARG A 33 14.19 -29.31 -3.99
CA ARG A 33 13.70 -29.92 -2.74
C ARG A 33 13.19 -28.83 -1.78
N MET A 34 12.16 -29.14 -0.97
CA MET A 34 11.55 -28.19 -0.03
C MET A 34 12.58 -27.52 0.89
N VAL A 35 13.54 -28.29 1.40
CA VAL A 35 14.60 -27.74 2.28
C VAL A 35 15.44 -26.68 1.57
N GLU A 36 15.75 -26.87 0.29
CA GLU A 36 16.49 -25.89 -0.51
C GLU A 36 15.66 -24.65 -0.81
N LYS A 37 14.36 -24.81 -1.08
CA LYS A 37 13.42 -23.69 -1.25
C LYS A 37 13.38 -22.81 0.00
N VAL A 38 13.21 -23.44 1.18
CA VAL A 38 13.19 -22.74 2.46
C VAL A 38 14.51 -22.02 2.74
N LYS A 39 15.66 -22.67 2.51
CA LYS A 39 16.98 -22.05 2.68
C LYS A 39 17.16 -20.81 1.78
N LYS A 40 16.77 -20.91 0.50
CA LYS A 40 16.88 -19.79 -0.43
C LYS A 40 15.93 -18.63 -0.06
N LEU A 41 14.70 -18.95 0.37
CA LEU A 41 13.76 -17.95 0.85
C LEU A 41 14.26 -17.27 2.13
N ALA A 42 14.80 -18.03 3.09
CA ALA A 42 15.40 -17.48 4.30
C ALA A 42 16.59 -16.57 3.98
N CYS A 43 17.47 -16.98 3.05
CA CYS A 43 18.58 -16.16 2.57
C CYS A 43 18.08 -14.86 1.90
N TYR A 44 17.03 -14.93 1.07
CA TYR A 44 16.41 -13.76 0.45
C TYR A 44 15.90 -12.77 1.52
N VAL A 45 15.15 -13.27 2.51
CA VAL A 45 14.60 -12.44 3.59
C VAL A 45 15.73 -11.82 4.42
N LEU A 46 16.75 -12.60 4.74
CA LEU A 46 17.91 -12.12 5.50
C LEU A 46 18.63 -10.98 4.77
N ILE A 47 18.94 -11.16 3.48
CA ILE A 47 19.56 -10.12 2.65
C ILE A 47 18.68 -8.89 2.56
N PHE A 48 17.37 -9.07 2.36
CA PHE A 48 16.40 -7.98 2.33
C PHE A 48 16.46 -7.14 3.63
N LEU A 49 16.41 -7.80 4.79
CA LEU A 49 16.46 -7.13 6.09
C LEU A 49 17.80 -6.42 6.35
N ILE A 50 18.92 -7.04 5.97
CA ILE A 50 20.26 -6.44 6.10
C ILE A 50 20.33 -5.15 5.27
N VAL A 51 19.87 -5.18 4.02
CA VAL A 51 19.90 -3.98 3.16
C VAL A 51 18.97 -2.88 3.68
N LEU A 52 17.79 -3.23 4.20
CA LEU A 52 16.92 -2.24 4.83
C LEU A 52 17.62 -1.55 6.01
N LYS A 53 18.24 -2.34 6.89
CA LYS A 53 18.99 -1.80 8.03
C LYS A 53 20.17 -0.93 7.61
N ALA A 54 20.88 -1.33 6.57
CA ALA A 54 21.97 -0.53 6.01
C ALA A 54 21.47 0.83 5.46
N CYS A 55 20.33 0.84 4.77
CA CYS A 55 19.70 2.07 4.31
C CYS A 55 19.25 2.97 5.48
N ASP A 56 18.67 2.38 6.54
CA ASP A 56 18.26 3.14 7.74
C ASP A 56 19.48 3.75 8.44
N LEU A 57 20.56 2.96 8.55
CA LEU A 57 21.80 3.45 9.14
C LEU A 57 22.39 4.62 8.32
N GLN A 58 22.39 4.50 6.98
CA GLN A 58 22.84 5.57 6.10
C GLN A 58 22.00 6.84 6.27
N THR A 59 20.66 6.70 6.35
CA THR A 59 19.75 7.83 6.57
C THR A 59 20.06 8.53 7.89
N ASN A 60 20.30 7.76 8.96
CA ASN A 60 20.68 8.29 10.27
C ASN A 60 22.04 9.01 10.24
N MET A 61 23.02 8.47 9.50
CA MET A 61 24.34 9.09 9.34
C MET A 61 24.28 10.42 8.57
N LEU A 62 23.32 10.57 7.67
CA LEU A 62 23.10 11.81 6.93
C LEU A 62 22.38 12.90 7.77
N HIS A 63 22.06 12.60 9.02
CA HIS A 63 21.34 13.50 9.94
C HIS A 63 20.06 14.08 9.32
N LEU A 64 19.38 13.28 8.48
CA LEU A 64 18.08 13.65 7.93
C LEU A 64 17.05 13.58 9.06
N GLU A 65 16.64 14.71 9.56
CA GLU A 65 15.58 14.83 10.55
C GLU A 65 14.24 14.48 9.90
N ILE A 66 13.92 13.19 9.88
CA ILE A 66 12.61 12.73 9.48
C ILE A 66 11.68 12.85 10.68
N ASP A 67 10.79 13.81 10.62
CA ASP A 67 9.78 14.01 11.66
C ASP A 67 8.77 12.86 11.61
N GLN A 68 8.98 11.88 12.48
CA GLN A 68 8.12 10.69 12.59
C GLN A 68 6.69 11.06 12.99
N GLU A 69 6.52 12.17 13.71
CA GLU A 69 5.19 12.66 14.12
C GLU A 69 4.37 13.18 12.93
N LYS A 70 5.02 13.61 11.85
CA LYS A 70 4.36 14.05 10.62
C LYS A 70 4.13 12.93 9.61
N SER A 71 4.77 11.77 9.80
CA SER A 71 4.65 10.65 8.89
C SER A 71 3.32 9.93 9.08
N PHE A 72 2.63 9.64 7.98
CA PHE A 72 1.49 8.73 8.01
C PHE A 72 1.96 7.28 8.10
N GLY A 73 1.44 6.55 9.09
CA GLY A 73 1.70 5.12 9.26
C GLY A 73 0.81 4.25 8.37
N VAL A 74 1.08 2.95 8.40
CA VAL A 74 0.31 1.94 7.63
C VAL A 74 -1.19 2.01 7.92
N ALA A 75 -1.59 2.33 9.16
CA ALA A 75 -2.99 2.45 9.56
C ALA A 75 -3.74 3.52 8.75
N HIS A 76 -3.10 4.64 8.40
CA HIS A 76 -3.71 5.67 7.55
C HIS A 76 -4.07 5.12 6.16
N TYR A 77 -3.14 4.45 5.50
CA TYR A 77 -3.37 3.89 4.16
C TYR A 77 -4.37 2.74 4.16
N LEU A 78 -4.38 1.92 5.22
CA LEU A 78 -5.40 0.88 5.38
C LEU A 78 -6.79 1.47 5.58
N MET A 79 -6.90 2.52 6.40
CA MET A 79 -8.16 3.23 6.61
C MET A 79 -8.69 3.83 5.30
N LEU A 80 -7.86 4.56 4.55
CA LEU A 80 -8.21 5.06 3.21
C LEU A 80 -8.66 3.91 2.28
N GLY A 81 -7.88 2.83 2.25
CA GLY A 81 -8.18 1.66 1.41
C GLY A 81 -9.49 0.94 1.75
N MET A 82 -10.07 1.19 2.92
CA MET A 82 -11.34 0.62 3.37
C MET A 82 -12.50 1.64 3.35
N ASN A 83 -12.32 2.79 2.74
CA ASN A 83 -13.38 3.81 2.66
C ASN A 83 -14.51 3.33 1.73
N PRO A 84 -15.77 3.22 2.21
CA PRO A 84 -16.90 2.78 1.40
C PRO A 84 -17.29 3.78 0.32
N ASP A 85 -17.25 5.07 0.65
CA ASP A 85 -17.75 6.14 -0.21
C ASP A 85 -16.84 6.34 -1.43
N THR A 86 -15.52 6.22 -1.21
CA THR A 86 -14.51 6.36 -2.26
C THR A 86 -14.07 5.02 -2.85
N ARG A 87 -14.62 3.89 -2.39
CA ARG A 87 -14.22 2.54 -2.78
C ARG A 87 -12.71 2.28 -2.58
N GLY A 88 -12.15 2.88 -1.53
CA GLY A 88 -10.75 2.74 -1.17
C GLY A 88 -9.79 3.58 -2.00
N ILE A 89 -10.29 4.59 -2.73
CA ILE A 89 -9.52 5.67 -3.34
C ILE A 89 -9.29 6.78 -2.28
N TRP A 90 -8.51 7.79 -2.62
CA TRP A 90 -8.25 8.92 -1.72
C TRP A 90 -9.53 9.59 -1.21
N SER A 91 -9.54 9.95 0.07
CA SER A 91 -10.65 10.62 0.74
C SER A 91 -10.14 11.80 1.55
N ALA A 92 -10.73 12.98 1.31
CA ALA A 92 -10.43 14.19 2.07
C ALA A 92 -10.80 14.04 3.55
N ASP A 93 -11.91 13.38 3.86
CA ASP A 93 -12.37 13.20 5.24
C ASP A 93 -11.41 12.30 6.04
N ASP A 94 -10.93 11.21 5.44
CA ASP A 94 -9.94 10.33 6.06
C ASP A 94 -8.59 11.02 6.23
N TYR A 95 -8.19 11.84 5.26
CA TYR A 95 -6.99 12.65 5.37
C TYR A 95 -7.12 13.67 6.51
N ASN A 96 -8.23 14.40 6.56
CA ASN A 96 -8.51 15.40 7.61
C ASN A 96 -8.58 14.75 9.00
N LEU A 97 -9.20 13.56 9.11
CA LEU A 97 -9.19 12.80 10.35
C LEU A 97 -7.76 12.51 10.81
N SER A 98 -6.91 12.02 9.92
CA SER A 98 -5.52 11.71 10.27
C SER A 98 -4.71 12.97 10.60
N THR A 99 -4.92 14.09 9.92
CA THR A 99 -4.18 15.34 10.14
C THR A 99 -4.66 16.13 11.35
N SER A 100 -5.85 15.83 11.89
CA SER A 100 -6.36 16.46 13.11
C SER A 100 -5.56 16.08 14.37
N TYR A 101 -4.80 14.98 14.31
CA TYR A 101 -3.95 14.52 15.42
C TYR A 101 -2.50 14.91 15.16
N THR A 102 -1.90 15.64 16.09
CA THR A 102 -0.49 16.02 16.05
C THR A 102 0.43 14.88 16.47
N ASN A 103 -0.05 14.00 17.36
CA ASN A 103 0.70 12.86 17.88
C ASN A 103 0.46 11.62 17.02
N ALA A 104 1.56 10.99 16.54
CA ALA A 104 1.50 9.81 15.66
C ALA A 104 0.79 8.60 16.33
N LYS A 105 0.94 8.43 17.64
CA LYS A 105 0.32 7.33 18.38
C LYS A 105 -1.21 7.50 18.46
N GLU A 106 -1.69 8.70 18.75
CA GLU A 106 -3.11 9.02 18.80
C GLU A 106 -3.74 8.92 17.40
N ARG A 107 -3.07 9.44 16.40
CA ARG A 107 -3.45 9.31 14.99
C ARG A 107 -3.61 7.85 14.58
N ASN A 108 -2.62 7.01 14.89
CA ASN A 108 -2.70 5.58 14.59
C ASN A 108 -3.84 4.89 15.32
N ALA A 109 -4.10 5.23 16.58
CA ALA A 109 -5.21 4.67 17.36
C ALA A 109 -6.56 5.04 16.74
N ALA A 110 -6.76 6.31 16.35
CA ALA A 110 -7.97 6.79 15.68
C ALA A 110 -8.18 6.10 14.32
N ASN A 111 -7.13 5.96 13.53
CA ASN A 111 -7.19 5.27 12.25
C ASN A 111 -7.55 3.78 12.41
N ILE A 112 -6.96 3.10 13.39
CA ILE A 112 -7.28 1.68 13.70
C ILE A 112 -8.73 1.55 14.14
N GLU A 113 -9.23 2.46 14.96
CA GLU A 113 -10.63 2.44 15.39
C GLU A 113 -11.57 2.62 14.19
N LYS A 114 -11.25 3.54 13.28
CA LYS A 114 -12.03 3.72 12.04
C LYS A 114 -12.01 2.48 11.15
N ILE A 115 -10.86 1.79 11.07
CA ILE A 115 -10.73 0.50 10.36
C ILE A 115 -11.65 -0.56 10.98
N ARG A 116 -11.64 -0.69 12.32
CA ARG A 116 -12.48 -1.65 13.04
C ARG A 116 -13.97 -1.39 12.78
N GLN A 117 -14.37 -0.13 12.88
CA GLN A 117 -15.74 0.27 12.59
C GLN A 117 -16.14 -0.15 11.17
N ARG A 118 -15.35 0.21 10.15
CA ARG A 118 -15.61 -0.15 8.75
C ARG A 118 -15.68 -1.65 8.53
N LEU A 119 -14.77 -2.42 9.12
CA LEU A 119 -14.80 -3.88 9.03
C LEU A 119 -16.05 -4.47 9.65
N SER A 120 -16.51 -3.92 10.78
CA SER A 120 -17.77 -4.32 11.42
C SER A 120 -18.98 -4.02 10.52
N ASP A 121 -19.01 -2.82 9.91
CA ASP A 121 -20.10 -2.37 9.06
C ASP A 121 -20.18 -3.17 7.75
N TYR A 122 -19.04 -3.51 7.16
CA TYR A 122 -18.98 -4.35 5.95
C TYR A 122 -19.43 -5.79 6.18
N GLY A 123 -19.03 -6.37 7.30
CA GLY A 123 -19.05 -7.81 7.47
C GLY A 123 -18.24 -8.52 6.37
N VAL A 124 -18.30 -9.83 6.30
CA VAL A 124 -17.54 -10.62 5.33
C VAL A 124 -17.97 -10.32 3.89
N LYS A 125 -19.29 -10.27 3.64
CA LYS A 125 -19.84 -10.06 2.30
C LYS A 125 -19.47 -8.68 1.75
N GLY A 126 -19.72 -7.62 2.51
CA GLY A 126 -19.42 -6.25 2.09
C GLY A 126 -17.92 -6.03 1.84
N TYR A 127 -17.06 -6.67 2.65
CA TYR A 127 -15.63 -6.60 2.43
C TYR A 127 -15.19 -7.29 1.11
N LEU A 128 -15.78 -8.42 0.77
CA LEU A 128 -15.53 -9.08 -0.52
C LEU A 128 -16.03 -8.25 -1.70
N GLU A 129 -17.17 -7.57 -1.56
CA GLU A 129 -17.68 -6.63 -2.56
C GLU A 129 -16.73 -5.45 -2.75
N LEU A 130 -16.22 -4.87 -1.66
CA LEU A 130 -15.19 -3.81 -1.74
C LEU A 130 -13.94 -4.29 -2.48
N LEU A 131 -13.43 -5.48 -2.19
CA LEU A 131 -12.26 -6.04 -2.88
C LEU A 131 -12.51 -6.24 -4.37
N ARG A 132 -13.70 -6.73 -4.74
CA ARG A 132 -14.11 -6.87 -6.15
C ARG A 132 -14.12 -5.50 -6.84
N ASP A 133 -14.75 -4.51 -6.23
CA ASP A 133 -14.88 -3.17 -6.80
C ASP A 133 -13.51 -2.49 -6.95
N LYS A 134 -12.64 -2.63 -5.96
CA LYS A 134 -11.25 -2.16 -6.06
C LYS A 134 -10.50 -2.83 -7.20
N THR A 135 -10.67 -4.14 -7.37
CA THR A 135 -10.04 -4.87 -8.48
C THR A 135 -10.54 -4.36 -9.82
N LEU A 136 -11.84 -4.14 -9.96
CA LEU A 136 -12.43 -3.59 -11.19
C LEU A 136 -11.94 -2.17 -11.47
N ILE A 137 -11.88 -1.29 -10.48
CA ILE A 137 -11.38 0.08 -10.65
C ILE A 137 -9.88 0.08 -11.01
N THR A 138 -9.10 -0.80 -10.38
CA THR A 138 -7.65 -0.82 -10.60
C THR A 138 -7.27 -1.43 -11.96
N TYR A 139 -7.96 -2.47 -12.38
CA TYR A 139 -7.55 -3.26 -13.56
C TYR A 139 -8.57 -3.25 -14.69
N GLY A 140 -9.82 -2.84 -14.42
CA GLY A 140 -10.92 -3.00 -15.38
C GLY A 140 -10.81 -2.13 -16.63
N ASP A 141 -10.24 -0.93 -16.50
CA ASP A 141 -10.07 0.03 -17.60
C ASP A 141 -8.60 0.23 -18.03
N GLY A 142 -7.68 -0.48 -17.39
CA GLY A 142 -6.25 -0.37 -17.69
C GLY A 142 -5.58 0.92 -17.20
N THR A 143 -6.30 1.80 -16.50
CA THR A 143 -5.74 3.06 -15.96
C THR A 143 -5.12 2.91 -14.58
N PHE A 144 -5.26 1.75 -13.95
CA PHE A 144 -4.78 1.49 -12.59
C PHE A 144 -5.27 2.53 -11.56
N ALA A 145 -6.55 2.91 -11.66
CA ALA A 145 -7.23 3.93 -10.87
C ALA A 145 -6.76 5.39 -11.13
N TRP A 146 -5.83 5.61 -12.05
CA TRP A 146 -5.34 6.96 -12.36
C TRP A 146 -6.44 7.88 -12.89
N GLY A 147 -7.38 7.33 -13.65
CA GLY A 147 -8.52 8.08 -14.17
C GLY A 147 -9.37 8.70 -13.07
N ALA A 148 -9.63 7.94 -12.00
CA ALA A 148 -10.45 8.38 -10.87
C ALA A 148 -9.68 9.33 -9.94
N GLU A 149 -8.42 9.04 -9.62
CA GLU A 149 -7.61 9.86 -8.71
C GLU A 149 -7.05 11.12 -9.36
N GLY A 150 -6.67 11.05 -10.62
CA GLY A 150 -6.05 12.16 -11.35
C GLY A 150 -7.03 13.20 -11.88
N SER A 151 -8.34 13.01 -11.73
CA SER A 151 -9.40 13.83 -12.37
C SER A 151 -9.24 13.96 -13.90
N PHE A 152 -8.38 13.12 -14.49
CA PHE A 152 -8.00 13.19 -15.89
C PHE A 152 -9.20 12.99 -16.81
N TRP A 153 -10.06 12.03 -16.47
CA TRP A 153 -11.29 11.76 -17.21
C TRP A 153 -12.35 12.84 -16.99
N ASN A 154 -12.44 13.43 -15.79
CA ASN A 154 -13.38 14.49 -15.51
C ASN A 154 -13.09 15.74 -16.35
N GLN A 155 -11.83 16.05 -16.63
CA GLN A 155 -11.46 17.17 -17.50
C GLN A 155 -11.82 16.91 -18.97
N ILE A 156 -11.71 15.66 -19.43
CA ILE A 156 -12.02 15.31 -20.83
C ILE A 156 -13.54 15.23 -21.07
N PHE A 157 -14.31 14.73 -20.10
CA PHE A 157 -15.75 14.49 -20.27
C PHE A 157 -16.67 15.57 -19.70
N THR A 158 -16.16 16.52 -18.92
CA THR A 158 -16.96 17.66 -18.38
C THR A 158 -16.85 18.92 -19.24
N GLU A 159 -16.00 18.96 -20.26
CA GLU A 159 -16.01 20.07 -21.22
C GLU A 159 -17.30 20.03 -22.04
N PRO A 160 -18.18 21.07 -21.95
CA PRO A 160 -19.51 21.04 -22.57
C PRO A 160 -19.50 21.01 -24.10
N ASN A 161 -18.34 21.06 -24.73
CA ASN A 161 -18.19 21.10 -26.19
C ASN A 161 -17.56 19.83 -26.80
N THR A 162 -17.26 18.81 -26.04
CA THR A 162 -16.81 17.55 -26.61
C THR A 162 -18.02 16.71 -27.03
N LYS A 163 -18.67 17.14 -28.09
CA LYS A 163 -19.57 16.24 -28.83
C LYS A 163 -18.71 15.24 -29.55
N ILE A 164 -18.76 13.98 -29.14
CA ILE A 164 -18.35 12.85 -29.94
C ILE A 164 -19.46 12.55 -30.94
#